data_7fb8581148ac799c858c14aaf2090370
#
_entry.id   7fb8581148ac799c858c14aaf2090370
#
_cell.length_a   1.000
_cell.length_b   1.000
_cell.length_c   1.000
_cell.angle_alpha   90.00
_cell.angle_beta   90.00
_cell.angle_gamma   90.00
#
_symmetry.space_group_name_H-M   'P 1'
#
loop_
_entity.id
_entity.type
_entity.pdbx_description
1 polymer ?
#
loop_
_entity_poly.entity_id
_entity_poly.type
_entity_poly.pdbx_seq_one_letter_code
_entity_poly.pdbx_strand_id
1 'polypeptide(L)'
;MIHSDNYQALRLLQACYKEKIQLTYIDPPYNTDASKILYKNGYEHSSWVSLVESRLLEGRRLMAPSGVIEVAIDDYEMRYLNTCMDQVFGIDNAISNIAILTNPKGRDQGFIAQAHDYTVMYARDKRLAETHNRSEERR
;
A
#
# COMPACT_ATOMS: atom_id res chain seq x y z
N MET A 1 16.60 0.59 -12.89
CA MET A 1 15.31 -0.14 -13.04
C MET A 1 15.61 -1.63 -12.99
N ILE A 2 14.86 -2.41 -12.20
CA ILE A 2 14.97 -3.87 -12.14
C ILE A 2 13.75 -4.44 -12.86
N HIS A 3 13.98 -5.25 -13.91
CA HIS A 3 12.92 -5.92 -14.66
C HIS A 3 12.87 -7.39 -14.21
N SER A 4 11.97 -7.71 -13.30
CA SER A 4 11.80 -9.05 -12.72
C SER A 4 10.40 -9.17 -12.09
N ASP A 5 9.99 -10.38 -11.69
CA ASP A 5 8.92 -10.54 -10.72
C ASP A 5 9.29 -9.77 -9.45
N ASN A 6 8.37 -8.96 -8.93
CA ASN A 6 8.66 -8.06 -7.83
C ASN A 6 9.00 -8.79 -6.52
N TYR A 7 8.45 -9.97 -6.26
CA TYR A 7 8.80 -10.76 -5.08
C TYR A 7 10.27 -11.21 -5.11
N GLN A 8 10.74 -11.68 -6.27
CA GLN A 8 12.14 -12.08 -6.45
C GLN A 8 13.06 -10.87 -6.34
N ALA A 9 12.69 -9.75 -6.99
CA ALA A 9 13.47 -8.52 -6.90
C ALA A 9 13.60 -8.02 -5.47
N LEU A 10 12.51 -7.97 -4.69
CA LEU A 10 12.52 -7.56 -3.29
C LEU A 10 13.44 -8.44 -2.43
N ARG A 11 13.45 -9.75 -2.68
CA ARG A 11 14.38 -10.67 -1.98
C ARG A 11 15.83 -10.42 -2.32
N LEU A 12 16.15 -10.19 -3.59
CA LEU A 12 17.52 -9.87 -4.02
C LEU A 12 18.01 -8.55 -3.43
N LEU A 13 17.13 -7.55 -3.35
CA LEU A 13 17.44 -6.24 -2.77
C LEU A 13 17.80 -6.31 -1.28
N GLN A 14 17.37 -7.35 -0.55
CA GLN A 14 17.73 -7.53 0.86
C GLN A 14 19.26 -7.51 1.08
N ALA A 15 20.04 -8.02 0.14
CA ALA A 15 21.50 -8.06 0.27
C ALA A 15 22.15 -6.66 0.39
N CYS A 16 21.55 -5.65 -0.27
CA CYS A 16 22.13 -4.30 -0.35
C CYS A 16 21.32 -3.22 0.40
N TYR A 17 19.99 -3.41 0.51
CA TYR A 17 19.06 -2.36 0.94
C TYR A 17 18.27 -2.71 2.20
N LYS A 18 18.58 -3.81 2.88
CA LYS A 18 17.93 -4.16 4.15
C LYS A 18 17.99 -2.98 5.12
N GLU A 19 16.82 -2.58 5.63
CA GLU A 19 16.65 -1.48 6.61
C GLU A 19 17.16 -0.10 6.16
N LYS A 20 17.16 0.17 4.85
CA LYS A 20 17.68 1.44 4.29
C LYS A 20 16.63 2.30 3.58
N ILE A 21 15.47 1.74 3.21
CA ILE A 21 14.47 2.45 2.43
C ILE A 21 13.60 3.33 3.33
N GLN A 22 13.62 4.63 3.09
CA GLN A 22 12.86 5.62 3.88
C GLN A 22 11.41 5.75 3.41
N LEU A 23 11.18 5.67 2.11
CA LEU A 23 9.85 5.77 1.52
C LEU A 23 9.64 4.63 0.52
N THR A 24 8.53 3.94 0.66
CA THR A 24 8.05 2.95 -0.30
C THR A 24 6.68 3.39 -0.81
N TYR A 25 6.54 3.52 -2.11
CA TYR A 25 5.24 3.74 -2.75
C TYR A 25 4.93 2.54 -3.64
N ILE A 26 3.73 1.99 -3.51
CA ILE A 26 3.24 0.92 -4.37
C ILE A 26 1.83 1.23 -4.88
N ASP A 27 1.60 0.81 -6.11
CA ASP A 27 0.32 0.87 -6.81
C ASP A 27 -0.01 -0.55 -7.28
N PRO A 28 -0.63 -1.38 -6.43
CA PRO A 28 -0.95 -2.75 -6.77
C PRO A 28 -2.13 -2.79 -7.75
N PRO A 29 -2.34 -3.89 -8.48
CA PRO A 29 -3.57 -4.06 -9.24
C PRO A 29 -4.77 -3.99 -8.29
N TYR A 30 -5.77 -3.16 -8.63
CA TYR A 30 -6.94 -2.90 -7.78
C TYR A 30 -7.97 -4.04 -7.78
N ASN A 31 -7.69 -5.12 -8.52
CA ASN A 31 -8.53 -6.32 -8.60
C ASN A 31 -9.96 -6.06 -9.11
N THR A 32 -10.16 -4.95 -9.79
CA THR A 32 -11.41 -4.60 -10.48
C THR A 32 -11.54 -5.35 -11.80
N ASP A 33 -12.73 -5.36 -12.41
CA ASP A 33 -12.96 -6.02 -13.71
C ASP A 33 -12.01 -5.51 -14.82
N ALA A 34 -11.57 -4.25 -14.73
CA ALA A 34 -10.61 -3.65 -15.66
C ALA A 34 -9.16 -4.10 -15.44
N SER A 35 -8.81 -4.56 -14.23
CA SER A 35 -7.45 -4.94 -13.83
C SER A 35 -7.40 -6.31 -13.15
N LYS A 36 -8.34 -7.17 -13.49
CA LYS A 36 -8.56 -8.46 -12.84
C LYS A 36 -7.37 -9.40 -13.02
N ILE A 37 -6.82 -9.87 -11.91
CA ILE A 37 -5.87 -10.97 -11.92
C ILE A 37 -6.67 -12.27 -12.10
N LEU A 38 -6.25 -13.11 -13.06
CA LEU A 38 -6.88 -14.41 -13.27
C LEU A 38 -6.57 -15.35 -12.11
N TYR A 39 -7.53 -15.50 -11.20
CA TYR A 39 -7.41 -16.42 -10.07
C TYR A 39 -8.09 -17.76 -10.39
N LYS A 40 -7.47 -18.87 -9.94
CA LYS A 40 -8.12 -20.18 -9.94
C LYS A 40 -9.20 -20.19 -8.84
N ASN A 41 -10.41 -20.65 -9.20
CA ASN A 41 -11.47 -21.03 -8.24
C ASN A 41 -12.20 -19.91 -7.47
N GLY A 42 -12.35 -18.70 -7.99
CA GLY A 42 -13.23 -17.68 -7.39
C GLY A 42 -12.79 -17.10 -6.03
N TYR A 43 -11.55 -17.34 -5.60
CA TYR A 43 -10.97 -16.78 -4.37
C TYR A 43 -10.27 -15.45 -4.63
N GLU A 44 -10.96 -14.51 -5.26
CA GLU A 44 -10.36 -13.25 -5.75
C GLU A 44 -9.70 -12.45 -4.62
N HIS A 45 -10.44 -12.11 -3.57
CA HIS A 45 -9.93 -11.30 -2.47
C HIS A 45 -8.80 -11.99 -1.68
N SER A 46 -8.97 -13.27 -1.31
CA SER A 46 -7.95 -13.99 -0.53
C SER A 46 -6.67 -14.22 -1.31
N SER A 47 -6.78 -14.49 -2.61
CA SER A 47 -5.62 -14.66 -3.49
C SER A 47 -4.89 -13.32 -3.70
N TRP A 48 -5.65 -12.23 -3.87
CA TRP A 48 -5.09 -10.88 -3.95
C TRP A 48 -4.37 -10.50 -2.66
N VAL A 49 -5.01 -10.70 -1.49
CA VAL A 49 -4.38 -10.44 -0.18
C VAL A 49 -3.09 -11.23 -0.02
N SER A 50 -3.09 -12.53 -0.32
CA SER A 50 -1.89 -13.37 -0.21
C SER A 50 -0.76 -12.89 -1.12
N LEU A 51 -1.10 -12.43 -2.34
CA LEU A 51 -0.15 -11.85 -3.27
C LEU A 51 0.46 -10.56 -2.69
N VAL A 52 -0.36 -9.64 -2.20
CA VAL A 52 0.08 -8.35 -1.65
C VAL A 52 0.85 -8.56 -0.36
N GLU A 53 0.35 -9.38 0.58
CA GLU A 53 0.99 -9.67 1.87
C GLU A 53 2.43 -10.15 1.70
N SER A 54 2.66 -11.11 0.80
CA SER A 54 3.99 -11.63 0.56
C SER A 54 5.00 -10.56 0.10
N ARG A 55 4.55 -9.57 -0.67
CA ARG A 55 5.37 -8.43 -1.13
C ARG A 55 5.56 -7.39 -0.04
N LEU A 56 4.52 -7.11 0.74
CA LEU A 56 4.59 -6.21 1.89
C LEU A 56 5.58 -6.71 2.94
N LEU A 57 5.58 -8.01 3.23
CA LEU A 57 6.53 -8.63 4.17
C LEU A 57 7.99 -8.46 3.72
N GLU A 58 8.29 -8.70 2.43
CA GLU A 58 9.63 -8.47 1.89
C GLU A 58 9.98 -6.97 1.81
N GLY A 59 9.03 -6.13 1.41
CA GLY A 59 9.18 -4.67 1.39
C GLY A 59 9.47 -4.10 2.78
N ARG A 60 8.75 -4.54 3.80
CA ARG A 60 8.95 -4.11 5.20
C ARG A 60 10.38 -4.39 5.70
N ARG A 61 11.02 -5.48 5.26
CA ARG A 61 12.42 -5.79 5.62
C ARG A 61 13.42 -4.82 5.01
N LEU A 62 13.08 -4.21 3.88
CA LEU A 62 13.92 -3.19 3.23
C LEU A 62 13.77 -1.83 3.88
N MET A 63 12.62 -1.54 4.51
CA MET A 63 12.35 -0.23 5.11
C MET A 63 13.29 0.04 6.29
N ALA A 64 13.77 1.28 6.36
CA ALA A 64 14.46 1.79 7.55
C ALA A 64 13.49 1.79 8.76
N PRO A 65 13.98 1.77 10.00
CA PRO A 65 13.12 1.85 11.19
C PRO A 65 12.14 3.04 11.16
N SER A 66 12.58 4.20 10.63
CA SER A 66 11.77 5.41 10.43
C SER A 66 11.02 5.44 9.10
N GLY A 67 11.10 4.38 8.29
CA GLY A 67 10.53 4.33 6.95
C GLY A 67 9.01 4.31 6.94
N VAL A 68 8.43 4.88 5.89
CA VAL A 68 7.00 4.95 5.62
C VAL A 68 6.67 4.21 4.34
N ILE A 69 5.51 3.58 4.29
CA ILE A 69 4.95 2.98 3.10
C ILE A 69 3.60 3.62 2.77
N GLU A 70 3.38 3.86 1.48
CA GLU A 70 2.15 4.36 0.90
C GLU A 70 1.65 3.37 -0.13
N VAL A 71 0.39 2.99 -0.05
CA VAL A 71 -0.25 2.04 -0.95
C VAL A 71 -1.48 2.70 -1.58
N ALA A 72 -1.43 2.90 -2.90
CA ALA A 72 -2.59 3.37 -3.65
C ALA A 72 -3.60 2.23 -3.81
N ILE A 73 -4.89 2.52 -3.66
CA ILE A 73 -5.97 1.53 -3.77
C ILE A 73 -7.31 2.23 -4.02
N ASP A 74 -8.25 1.52 -4.63
CA ASP A 74 -9.66 1.93 -4.71
C ASP A 74 -10.52 1.34 -3.59
N ASP A 75 -11.82 1.62 -3.59
CA ASP A 75 -12.76 1.13 -2.59
C ASP A 75 -12.89 -0.38 -2.56
N TYR A 76 -12.65 -1.06 -3.69
CA TYR A 76 -12.96 -2.48 -3.85
C TYR A 76 -12.13 -3.37 -2.92
N GLU A 77 -10.82 -3.11 -2.83
CA GLU A 77 -9.89 -3.88 -2.00
C GLU A 77 -9.43 -3.14 -0.74
N MET A 78 -9.81 -1.89 -0.52
CA MET A 78 -9.34 -1.05 0.58
C MET A 78 -9.45 -1.71 1.96
N ARG A 79 -10.60 -2.33 2.28
CA ARG A 79 -10.80 -2.97 3.60
C ARG A 79 -9.88 -4.17 3.81
N TYR A 80 -9.66 -4.95 2.75
CA TYR A 80 -8.77 -6.11 2.79
C TYR A 80 -7.32 -5.67 2.89
N LEU A 81 -6.95 -4.60 2.17
CA LEU A 81 -5.64 -3.99 2.29
C LEU A 81 -5.38 -3.49 3.71
N ASN A 82 -6.30 -2.74 4.32
CA ASN A 82 -6.13 -2.27 5.70
C ASN A 82 -5.89 -3.43 6.67
N THR A 83 -6.69 -4.50 6.59
CA THR A 83 -6.50 -5.68 7.43
C THR A 83 -5.13 -6.32 7.21
N CYS A 84 -4.70 -6.43 5.98
CA CYS A 84 -3.37 -6.97 5.63
C CYS A 84 -2.24 -6.06 6.16
N MET A 85 -2.38 -4.75 6.03
CA MET A 85 -1.41 -3.77 6.54
C MET A 85 -1.32 -3.82 8.07
N ASP A 86 -2.46 -3.96 8.78
CA ASP A 86 -2.49 -4.15 10.23
C ASP A 86 -1.72 -5.41 10.65
N GLN A 87 -1.87 -6.51 9.91
CA GLN A 87 -1.14 -7.76 10.19
C GLN A 87 0.36 -7.64 9.92
N VAL A 88 0.75 -7.00 8.84
CA VAL A 88 2.15 -6.87 8.43
C VAL A 88 2.90 -5.82 9.25
N PHE A 89 2.31 -4.66 9.48
CA PHE A 89 2.97 -3.51 10.12
C PHE A 89 2.58 -3.32 11.59
N GLY A 90 1.43 -3.83 12.00
CA GLY A 90 0.81 -3.58 13.31
C GLY A 90 -0.10 -2.35 13.28
N ILE A 91 -1.28 -2.45 13.90
CA ILE A 91 -2.29 -1.41 13.93
C ILE A 91 -1.77 -0.08 14.52
N ASP A 92 -0.86 -0.13 15.49
CA ASP A 92 -0.27 1.05 16.13
C ASP A 92 0.61 1.86 15.16
N ASN A 93 1.05 1.24 14.07
CA ASN A 93 1.87 1.86 13.04
C ASN A 93 1.06 2.46 11.88
N ALA A 94 -0.27 2.36 11.92
CA ALA A 94 -1.15 3.03 10.98
C ALA A 94 -1.01 4.56 11.10
N ILE A 95 -0.79 5.25 9.96
CA ILE A 95 -0.66 6.70 9.91
C ILE A 95 -1.98 7.33 9.48
N SER A 96 -2.45 7.01 8.27
CA SER A 96 -3.67 7.59 7.71
C SER A 96 -4.17 6.82 6.50
N ASN A 97 -5.47 6.98 6.23
CA ASN A 97 -6.08 6.68 4.94
C ASN A 97 -6.49 8.02 4.30
N ILE A 98 -5.83 8.38 3.20
CA ILE A 98 -6.05 9.65 2.52
C ILE A 98 -6.92 9.40 1.29
N ALA A 99 -8.07 10.07 1.20
CA ALA A 99 -8.88 10.06 -0.01
C ALA A 99 -8.28 11.03 -1.04
N ILE A 100 -8.06 10.54 -2.25
CA ILE A 100 -7.51 11.31 -3.37
C ILE A 100 -8.58 11.48 -4.43
N LEU A 101 -8.98 12.71 -4.70
CA LEU A 101 -9.94 13.02 -5.75
C LEU A 101 -9.32 12.77 -7.12
N THR A 102 -9.68 11.66 -7.76
CA THR A 102 -9.13 11.25 -9.07
C THR A 102 -10.01 11.63 -10.24
N ASN A 103 -11.33 11.66 -10.03
CA ASN A 103 -12.30 12.05 -11.06
C ASN A 103 -13.44 12.89 -10.47
N PRO A 104 -13.39 14.23 -10.53
CA PRO A 104 -14.41 15.11 -9.97
C PRO A 104 -15.82 14.89 -10.52
N LYS A 105 -15.95 14.30 -11.73
CA LYS A 105 -17.25 13.98 -12.33
C LYS A 105 -17.84 12.65 -11.85
N GLY A 106 -17.06 11.88 -11.05
CA GLY A 106 -17.42 10.54 -10.63
C GLY A 106 -17.22 9.49 -11.74
N ARG A 107 -17.03 8.26 -11.33
CA ARG A 107 -17.15 7.09 -12.21
C ARG A 107 -18.56 6.56 -12.02
N ASP A 108 -19.31 6.45 -13.11
CA ASP A 108 -20.66 5.89 -13.11
C ASP A 108 -20.57 4.36 -12.91
N GLN A 109 -20.31 3.94 -11.68
CA GLN A 109 -20.23 2.53 -11.30
C GLN A 109 -21.17 2.28 -10.11
N GLY A 110 -22.39 1.85 -10.39
CA GLY A 110 -23.32 1.39 -9.37
C GLY A 110 -24.24 2.47 -8.78
N PHE A 111 -24.54 2.35 -7.50
CA PHE A 111 -25.57 3.11 -6.80
C PHE A 111 -25.18 4.57 -6.53
N ILE A 112 -23.88 4.83 -6.36
CA ILE A 112 -23.32 6.17 -6.11
C ILE A 112 -22.05 6.31 -6.94
N ALA A 113 -21.93 7.45 -7.64
CA ALA A 113 -20.74 7.76 -8.43
C ALA A 113 -19.51 7.94 -7.50
N GLN A 114 -18.45 7.16 -7.76
CA GLN A 114 -17.20 7.24 -7.02
C GLN A 114 -16.26 8.24 -7.70
N ALA A 115 -15.73 9.17 -6.93
CA ALA A 115 -14.87 10.26 -7.44
C ALA A 115 -13.42 10.17 -6.93
N HIS A 116 -13.11 9.22 -6.05
CA HIS A 116 -11.84 9.16 -5.35
C HIS A 116 -11.28 7.74 -5.27
N ASP A 117 -9.99 7.67 -5.12
CA ASP A 117 -9.22 6.51 -4.71
C ASP A 117 -8.58 6.82 -3.33
N TYR A 118 -7.82 5.90 -2.77
CA TYR A 118 -7.19 6.08 -1.46
C TYR A 118 -5.69 5.86 -1.52
N THR A 119 -4.98 6.52 -0.60
CA THR A 119 -3.61 6.16 -0.23
C THR A 119 -3.61 5.72 1.23
N VAL A 120 -3.29 4.46 1.46
CA VAL A 120 -3.15 3.85 2.79
C VAL A 120 -1.70 3.99 3.23
N MET A 121 -1.47 4.60 4.40
CA MET A 121 -0.13 4.93 4.90
C MET A 121 0.17 4.23 6.22
N TYR A 122 1.33 3.57 6.30
CA TYR A 122 1.86 2.96 7.51
C TYR A 122 3.34 3.32 7.69
N ALA A 123 3.78 3.39 8.95
CA ALA A 123 5.20 3.43 9.28
C ALA A 123 5.71 2.01 9.56
N ARG A 124 7.02 1.78 9.42
CA ARG A 124 7.65 0.58 9.97
C ARG A 124 7.63 0.60 11.50
N ASP A 125 7.97 1.75 12.11
CA ASP A 125 7.76 2.11 13.53
C ASP A 125 7.34 3.57 13.60
N LYS A 126 6.08 3.82 13.92
CA LYS A 126 5.49 5.17 13.94
C LYS A 126 6.16 6.11 14.94
N ARG A 127 6.78 5.56 16.00
CA ARG A 127 7.49 6.36 17.00
C ARG A 127 8.79 6.95 16.44
N LEU A 128 9.33 6.36 15.39
CA LEU A 128 10.57 6.78 14.72
C LEU A 128 10.30 7.54 13.41
N ALA A 129 9.08 7.48 12.89
CA ALA A 129 8.70 8.17 11.67
C ALA A 129 8.62 9.68 11.94
N GLU A 130 9.43 10.45 11.23
CA GLU A 130 9.39 11.91 11.29
C GLU A 130 8.25 12.42 10.40
N THR A 131 7.31 13.14 11.00
CA THR A 131 6.28 13.88 10.26
C THR A 131 6.53 15.37 10.44
N HIS A 132 6.83 16.09 9.35
CA HIS A 132 6.90 17.54 9.38
C HIS A 132 5.50 18.13 9.51
N ASN A 133 5.21 18.72 10.65
CA ASN A 133 3.95 19.39 10.89
C ASN A 133 3.98 20.78 10.25
N ARG A 134 3.16 21.01 9.22
CA ARG A 134 3.07 22.28 8.47
C ARG A 134 2.78 23.51 9.36
N SER A 135 2.33 23.30 10.59
CA SER A 135 2.07 24.36 11.57
C SER A 135 3.34 24.96 12.18
N GLU A 136 4.49 24.28 12.10
CA GLU A 136 5.76 24.76 12.64
C GLU A 136 6.52 25.68 11.67
N GLU A 137 6.25 25.60 10.38
CA GLU A 137 6.86 26.46 9.36
C GLU A 137 6.28 27.89 9.31
N ARG A 138 5.24 28.20 10.09
CA ARG A 138 4.56 29.50 10.12
C ARG A 138 4.83 30.34 11.37
N ARG A 139 5.87 30.01 12.12
CA ARG A 139 6.29 30.81 13.29
C ARG A 139 7.60 31.55 13.05
#